data_a97159274c45cdf3910f26b5a63493f8
#
_entry.id   a97159274c45cdf3910f26b5a63493f8
#
_cell.length_a   1.000
_cell.length_b   1.000
_cell.length_c   1.000
_cell.angle_alpha   90.00
_cell.angle_beta   90.00
_cell.angle_gamma   90.00
#
_symmetry.space_group_name_H-M   'P 1'
#
loop_
_entity.id
_entity.type
_entity.pdbx_description
1 polymer ?
#
loop_
_entity_poly.entity_id
_entity_poly.type
_entity_poly.pdbx_seq_one_letter_code
_entity_poly.pdbx_strand_id
1 'polypeptide(L)'
;MFKSLSPLVFATALITLAGCQSKPAPEVDEQARQTFISDMQRALIHSMATADTGEQIGAVLLEVTLDGQSAPTHCKAVRAPVKYRMTLPADVMPTDINALTRLVEAQCWKTIYPVVPAAVREENGTVDVRAPLYIVLPGAAQAPDTLRRKAYAQRDFFWQHLLRDQPVTSIGKASLYYQANAQGKVEGCLVQLYPHPLRTDAFRLDGNLQALLNSRCMALDLSKLPGFAVDAQGQATGYTEMDYAPWRFNRP
;
A
#
# COMPACT_ATOMS: atom_id res chain seq x y z
N MET A 1 0.36 45.77 -88.78
CA MET A 1 -0.52 44.64 -88.43
C MET A 1 -0.01 44.03 -87.14
N PHE A 2 -0.48 44.54 -86.01
CA PHE A 2 -0.12 43.98 -84.71
C PHE A 2 -1.37 43.41 -84.05
N LYS A 3 -1.40 42.08 -83.78
CA LYS A 3 -2.44 41.39 -83.08
C LYS A 3 -2.18 41.44 -81.54
N SER A 4 -3.12 42.08 -80.86
CA SER A 4 -3.20 42.13 -79.39
C SER A 4 -3.49 40.76 -78.84
N LEU A 5 -2.65 40.29 -77.91
CA LEU A 5 -2.91 39.10 -77.03
C LEU A 5 -3.30 39.59 -75.66
N SER A 6 -4.53 39.31 -75.28
CA SER A 6 -5.03 39.49 -73.90
C SER A 6 -4.50 38.39 -72.95
N PRO A 7 -4.02 38.75 -71.77
CA PRO A 7 -3.67 37.75 -70.80
C PRO A 7 -4.93 37.35 -69.99
N LEU A 8 -5.20 36.05 -69.97
CA LEU A 8 -6.15 35.41 -69.07
C LEU A 8 -5.58 35.39 -67.64
N VAL A 9 -6.24 36.08 -66.74
CA VAL A 9 -5.92 36.03 -65.31
C VAL A 9 -6.61 34.80 -64.69
N PHE A 10 -5.83 33.78 -64.30
CA PHE A 10 -6.30 32.64 -63.51
C PHE A 10 -6.30 33.07 -62.03
N ALA A 11 -7.46 33.23 -61.45
CA ALA A 11 -7.64 33.40 -60.01
C ALA A 11 -7.61 32.00 -59.34
N THR A 12 -6.47 31.65 -58.78
CA THR A 12 -6.34 30.46 -57.90
C THR A 12 -6.93 30.78 -56.52
N ALA A 13 -8.11 30.26 -56.22
CA ALA A 13 -8.69 30.28 -54.87
C ALA A 13 -7.93 29.30 -53.96
N LEU A 14 -7.13 29.83 -53.05
CA LEU A 14 -6.51 29.08 -51.97
C LEU A 14 -7.58 28.78 -50.94
N ILE A 15 -8.12 27.55 -50.94
CA ILE A 15 -8.95 27.01 -49.89
C ILE A 15 -8.02 26.64 -48.70
N THR A 16 -7.93 27.51 -47.71
CA THR A 16 -7.29 27.18 -46.42
C THR A 16 -8.20 26.20 -45.70
N LEU A 17 -7.91 24.91 -45.75
CA LEU A 17 -8.43 23.91 -44.86
C LEU A 17 -7.94 24.24 -43.44
N ALA A 18 -8.78 24.88 -42.63
CA ALA A 18 -8.61 24.97 -41.20
C ALA A 18 -8.78 23.55 -40.65
N GLY A 19 -7.70 22.80 -40.63
CA GLY A 19 -7.64 21.51 -39.92
C GLY A 19 -7.90 21.78 -38.44
N CYS A 20 -8.96 21.18 -37.89
CA CYS A 20 -9.10 21.06 -36.47
C CYS A 20 -7.85 20.35 -35.96
N GLN A 21 -6.92 21.10 -35.38
CA GLN A 21 -5.86 20.52 -34.57
C GLN A 21 -6.52 19.93 -33.33
N SER A 22 -6.84 18.63 -33.39
CA SER A 22 -7.10 17.85 -32.22
C SER A 22 -5.89 18.08 -31.32
N LYS A 23 -6.11 18.64 -30.11
CA LYS A 23 -5.06 18.69 -29.09
C LYS A 23 -4.48 17.28 -29.00
N PRO A 24 -3.14 17.11 -29.19
CA PRO A 24 -2.54 15.81 -28.96
C PRO A 24 -2.93 15.39 -27.54
N ALA A 25 -3.43 14.16 -27.39
CA ALA A 25 -3.62 13.58 -26.07
C ALA A 25 -2.32 13.80 -25.29
N PRO A 26 -2.40 14.21 -24.00
CA PRO A 26 -1.20 14.44 -23.23
C PRO A 26 -0.34 13.18 -23.32
N GLU A 27 0.88 13.34 -23.81
CA GLU A 27 1.87 12.27 -23.90
C GLU A 27 2.03 11.76 -22.47
N VAL A 28 1.52 10.54 -22.22
CA VAL A 28 1.63 9.92 -20.90
C VAL A 28 3.12 9.84 -20.63
N ASP A 29 3.57 10.48 -19.56
CA ASP A 29 4.95 10.34 -19.10
C ASP A 29 5.21 8.88 -18.77
N GLU A 30 5.72 8.14 -19.73
CA GLU A 30 5.95 6.71 -19.64
C GLU A 30 6.89 6.38 -18.48
N GLN A 31 7.82 7.27 -18.17
CA GLN A 31 8.72 7.10 -17.03
C GLN A 31 7.95 7.21 -15.70
N ALA A 32 7.06 8.19 -15.57
CA ALA A 32 6.22 8.33 -14.39
C ALA A 32 5.30 7.13 -14.22
N ARG A 33 4.75 6.60 -15.30
CA ARG A 33 3.91 5.38 -15.30
C ARG A 33 4.70 4.16 -14.85
N GLN A 34 5.91 3.94 -15.37
CA GLN A 34 6.76 2.80 -14.98
C GLN A 34 7.21 2.89 -13.54
N THR A 35 7.56 4.08 -13.07
CA THR A 35 7.91 4.32 -11.67
C THR A 35 6.73 3.99 -10.76
N PHE A 36 5.53 4.47 -11.10
CA PHE A 36 4.32 4.17 -10.34
C PHE A 36 4.02 2.67 -10.28
N ILE A 37 4.14 1.95 -11.40
CA ILE A 37 3.95 0.48 -11.44
C ILE A 37 4.96 -0.22 -10.51
N SER A 38 6.23 0.16 -10.59
CA SER A 38 7.28 -0.41 -9.74
C SER A 38 7.03 -0.16 -8.25
N ASP A 39 6.62 1.05 -7.89
CA ASP A 39 6.33 1.41 -6.50
C ASP A 39 5.05 0.71 -5.99
N MET A 40 4.03 0.56 -6.85
CA MET A 40 2.84 -0.24 -6.55
C MET A 40 3.19 -1.71 -6.27
N GLN A 41 4.02 -2.31 -7.11
CA GLN A 41 4.48 -3.68 -6.89
C GLN A 41 5.22 -3.81 -5.56
N ARG A 42 6.12 -2.87 -5.26
CA ARG A 42 6.88 -2.84 -3.99
C ARG A 42 5.94 -2.69 -2.78
N ALA A 43 4.95 -1.79 -2.86
CA ALA A 43 3.96 -1.59 -1.81
C ALA A 43 3.16 -2.87 -1.53
N LEU A 44 2.65 -3.50 -2.58
CA LEU A 44 1.86 -4.74 -2.46
C LEU A 44 2.71 -5.91 -1.95
N ILE A 45 3.92 -6.09 -2.47
CA ILE A 45 4.84 -7.14 -2.00
C ILE A 45 5.17 -6.94 -0.52
N HIS A 46 5.51 -5.71 -0.11
CA HIS A 46 5.81 -5.41 1.29
C HIS A 46 4.59 -5.67 2.19
N SER A 47 3.43 -5.20 1.78
CA SER A 47 2.18 -5.39 2.51
C SER A 47 1.85 -6.87 2.71
N MET A 48 1.96 -7.68 1.66
CA MET A 48 1.72 -9.12 1.74
C MET A 48 2.79 -9.87 2.53
N ALA A 49 4.07 -9.48 2.41
CA ALA A 49 5.16 -10.08 3.17
C ALA A 49 5.05 -9.84 4.68
N THR A 50 4.39 -8.75 5.08
CA THR A 50 4.15 -8.39 6.48
C THR A 50 2.80 -8.86 7.01
N ALA A 51 1.93 -9.42 6.16
CA ALA A 51 0.65 -9.99 6.57
C ALA A 51 0.83 -11.35 7.25
N ASP A 52 -0.13 -11.70 8.12
CA ASP A 52 -0.28 -13.09 8.56
C ASP A 52 -1.02 -13.86 7.46
N THR A 53 -0.25 -14.49 6.59
CA THR A 53 -0.81 -15.31 5.51
C THR A 53 -1.25 -16.70 5.99
N GLY A 54 -0.92 -17.07 7.23
CA GLY A 54 -1.14 -18.43 7.72
C GLY A 54 -0.46 -19.45 6.80
N GLU A 55 -1.18 -20.51 6.46
CA GLU A 55 -0.75 -21.54 5.48
C GLU A 55 -1.35 -21.29 4.10
N GLN A 56 -1.80 -20.07 3.83
CA GLN A 56 -2.49 -19.79 2.57
C GLN A 56 -1.54 -19.65 1.41
N ILE A 57 -1.81 -20.42 0.35
CA ILE A 57 -1.01 -20.44 -0.87
C ILE A 57 -1.95 -20.34 -2.07
N GLY A 58 -1.59 -19.54 -3.04
CA GLY A 58 -2.38 -19.42 -4.26
C GLY A 58 -2.13 -18.13 -5.03
N ALA A 59 -2.92 -17.94 -6.07
CA ALA A 59 -2.90 -16.76 -6.91
C ALA A 59 -4.28 -16.09 -6.92
N VAL A 60 -4.31 -14.78 -6.74
CA VAL A 60 -5.51 -13.95 -6.88
C VAL A 60 -5.21 -12.77 -7.79
N LEU A 61 -6.24 -12.22 -8.38
CA LEU A 61 -6.18 -10.92 -9.05
C LEU A 61 -6.77 -9.89 -8.09
N LEU A 62 -5.94 -8.94 -7.65
CA LEU A 62 -6.37 -7.79 -6.88
C LEU A 62 -6.81 -6.68 -7.84
N GLU A 63 -7.99 -6.13 -7.59
CA GLU A 63 -8.52 -4.92 -8.21
C GLU A 63 -8.59 -3.84 -7.14
N VAL A 64 -7.88 -2.73 -7.36
CA VAL A 64 -7.86 -1.59 -6.45
C VAL A 64 -8.07 -0.30 -7.22
N THR A 65 -8.99 0.54 -6.73
CA THR A 65 -9.18 1.92 -7.21
C THR A 65 -8.56 2.85 -6.18
N LEU A 66 -7.68 3.73 -6.64
CA LEU A 66 -7.09 4.79 -5.82
C LEU A 66 -7.66 6.14 -6.24
N ASP A 67 -7.91 7.00 -5.27
CA ASP A 67 -8.32 8.39 -5.52
C ASP A 67 -7.14 9.31 -5.85
N GLY A 68 -7.43 10.59 -6.06
CA GLY A 68 -6.42 11.61 -6.34
C GLY A 68 -5.40 11.84 -5.23
N GLN A 69 -5.68 11.36 -4.00
CA GLN A 69 -4.75 11.38 -2.87
C GLN A 69 -4.05 10.05 -2.66
N SER A 70 -4.25 9.10 -3.58
CA SER A 70 -3.71 7.74 -3.53
C SER A 70 -4.26 6.91 -2.35
N ALA A 71 -5.45 7.27 -1.86
CA ALA A 71 -6.16 6.46 -0.89
C ALA A 71 -7.00 5.40 -1.61
N PRO A 72 -7.06 4.15 -1.13
CA PRO A 72 -7.90 3.12 -1.73
C PRO A 72 -9.39 3.44 -1.49
N THR A 73 -10.18 3.50 -2.56
CA THR A 73 -11.63 3.65 -2.54
C THR A 73 -12.36 2.36 -2.84
N HIS A 74 -11.67 1.44 -3.52
CA HIS A 74 -12.15 0.09 -3.80
C HIS A 74 -11.01 -0.92 -3.65
N CYS A 75 -11.33 -2.07 -3.03
CA CYS A 75 -10.42 -3.20 -2.89
C CYS A 75 -11.21 -4.48 -3.08
N LYS A 76 -10.92 -5.23 -4.12
CA LYS A 76 -11.54 -6.52 -4.40
C LYS A 76 -10.50 -7.52 -4.89
N ALA A 77 -10.53 -8.71 -4.32
CA ALA A 77 -9.71 -9.81 -4.80
C ALA A 77 -10.60 -10.90 -5.40
N VAL A 78 -10.22 -11.37 -6.57
CA VAL A 78 -10.95 -12.43 -7.28
C VAL A 78 -10.00 -13.56 -7.63
N ARG A 79 -10.55 -14.72 -7.98
CA ARG A 79 -9.75 -15.85 -8.48
C ARG A 79 -8.91 -15.39 -9.67
N ALA A 80 -7.60 -15.66 -9.65
CA ALA A 80 -6.74 -15.34 -10.77
C ALA A 80 -7.19 -16.05 -12.06
N PRO A 81 -7.28 -15.34 -13.19
CA PRO A 81 -7.48 -15.94 -14.51
C PRO A 81 -6.45 -17.03 -14.81
N VAL A 82 -6.78 -17.95 -15.73
CA VAL A 82 -5.92 -19.11 -16.05
C VAL A 82 -4.48 -18.71 -16.37
N LYS A 83 -4.29 -17.60 -17.09
CA LYS A 83 -2.95 -17.08 -17.46
C LYS A 83 -2.08 -16.67 -16.28
N TYR A 84 -2.67 -16.44 -15.10
CA TYR A 84 -1.98 -16.08 -13.87
C TYR A 84 -2.03 -17.18 -12.82
N ARG A 85 -2.54 -18.36 -13.16
CA ARG A 85 -2.54 -19.46 -12.21
C ARG A 85 -1.13 -19.95 -11.94
N MET A 86 -0.84 -20.12 -10.68
CA MET A 86 0.41 -20.70 -10.23
C MET A 86 0.32 -22.22 -10.34
N THR A 87 1.35 -22.86 -10.91
CA THR A 87 1.55 -24.30 -10.78
C THR A 87 2.12 -24.57 -9.39
N LEU A 88 1.32 -25.21 -8.55
CA LEU A 88 1.78 -25.63 -7.22
C LEU A 88 2.53 -26.95 -7.34
N PRO A 89 3.53 -27.19 -6.47
CA PRO A 89 4.10 -28.53 -6.31
C PRO A 89 3.01 -29.55 -5.99
N ALA A 90 3.18 -30.80 -6.40
CA ALA A 90 2.17 -31.85 -6.29
C ALA A 90 1.77 -32.17 -4.83
N ASP A 91 2.65 -31.89 -3.90
CA ASP A 91 2.49 -32.08 -2.46
C ASP A 91 1.85 -30.89 -1.74
N VAL A 92 1.60 -29.79 -2.46
CA VAL A 92 1.01 -28.57 -1.90
C VAL A 92 -0.48 -28.51 -2.20
N MET A 93 -1.29 -28.55 -1.15
CA MET A 93 -2.73 -28.37 -1.28
C MET A 93 -3.09 -26.91 -1.51
N PRO A 94 -3.88 -26.58 -2.53
CA PRO A 94 -4.37 -25.22 -2.73
C PRO A 94 -5.27 -24.80 -1.57
N THR A 95 -5.07 -23.58 -1.11
CA THR A 95 -5.90 -22.97 -0.06
C THR A 95 -7.32 -22.68 -0.58
N ASP A 96 -8.28 -22.60 0.34
CA ASP A 96 -9.62 -22.07 0.04
C ASP A 96 -9.50 -20.67 -0.57
N ILE A 97 -9.94 -20.55 -1.81
CA ILE A 97 -9.85 -19.30 -2.57
C ILE A 97 -10.60 -18.15 -1.86
N ASN A 98 -11.68 -18.44 -1.15
CA ASN A 98 -12.45 -17.41 -0.44
C ASN A 98 -11.68 -16.89 0.78
N ALA A 99 -10.94 -17.74 1.48
CA ALA A 99 -10.07 -17.32 2.56
C ALA A 99 -8.92 -16.46 2.03
N LEU A 100 -8.32 -16.86 0.91
CA LEU A 100 -7.23 -16.14 0.27
C LEU A 100 -7.69 -14.75 -0.25
N THR A 101 -8.85 -14.67 -0.90
CA THR A 101 -9.38 -13.39 -1.38
C THR A 101 -9.69 -12.44 -0.23
N ARG A 102 -10.34 -12.92 0.85
CA ARG A 102 -10.59 -12.09 2.05
C ARG A 102 -9.30 -11.56 2.67
N LEU A 103 -8.26 -12.39 2.76
CA LEU A 103 -6.95 -11.96 3.26
C LEU A 103 -6.38 -10.81 2.40
N VAL A 104 -6.38 -10.98 1.08
CA VAL A 104 -5.83 -9.98 0.15
C VAL A 104 -6.64 -8.69 0.17
N GLU A 105 -7.97 -8.78 0.24
CA GLU A 105 -8.84 -7.60 0.38
C GLU A 105 -8.57 -6.85 1.68
N ALA A 106 -8.50 -7.55 2.80
CA ALA A 106 -8.18 -6.94 4.09
C ALA A 106 -6.80 -6.25 4.07
N GLN A 107 -5.83 -6.87 3.40
CA GLN A 107 -4.48 -6.31 3.30
C GLN A 107 -4.42 -5.13 2.32
N CYS A 108 -5.21 -5.14 1.25
CA CYS A 108 -5.36 -4.02 0.31
C CYS A 108 -5.75 -2.72 1.05
N TRP A 109 -6.72 -2.79 1.96
CA TRP A 109 -7.13 -1.65 2.78
C TRP A 109 -6.06 -1.17 3.77
N LYS A 110 -5.12 -2.03 4.14
CA LYS A 110 -4.02 -1.70 5.07
C LYS A 110 -2.78 -1.16 4.35
N THR A 111 -2.70 -1.31 3.04
CA THR A 111 -1.53 -0.94 2.23
C THR A 111 -1.40 0.58 2.12
N ILE A 112 -0.17 1.07 2.27
CA ILE A 112 0.19 2.44 1.92
C ILE A 112 0.62 2.45 0.45
N TYR A 113 -0.15 3.15 -0.37
CA TYR A 113 0.08 3.24 -1.80
C TYR A 113 0.99 4.41 -2.17
N PRO A 114 1.78 4.29 -3.26
CA PRO A 114 2.60 5.39 -3.75
C PRO A 114 1.72 6.53 -4.29
N VAL A 115 2.33 7.69 -4.51
CA VAL A 115 1.66 8.83 -5.13
C VAL A 115 1.21 8.44 -6.54
N VAL A 116 -0.07 8.63 -6.85
CA VAL A 116 -0.61 8.47 -8.21
C VAL A 116 -0.20 9.68 -9.04
N PRO A 117 0.63 9.52 -10.09
CA PRO A 117 0.98 10.62 -10.97
C PRO A 117 -0.24 11.17 -11.70
N ALA A 118 -0.30 12.49 -11.90
CA ALA A 118 -1.41 13.11 -12.62
C ALA A 118 -1.62 12.52 -14.04
N ALA A 119 -0.51 12.15 -14.71
CA ALA A 119 -0.53 11.59 -16.05
C ALA A 119 -1.19 10.20 -16.19
N VAL A 120 -1.36 9.46 -15.07
CA VAL A 120 -2.00 8.13 -15.10
C VAL A 120 -3.41 8.14 -14.53
N ARG A 121 -3.90 9.31 -14.08
CA ARG A 121 -5.27 9.43 -13.55
C ARG A 121 -6.28 9.46 -14.69
N GLU A 122 -7.41 8.84 -14.45
CA GLU A 122 -8.58 8.95 -15.30
C GLU A 122 -9.22 10.35 -15.19
N GLU A 123 -10.18 10.67 -16.05
CA GLU A 123 -10.87 11.97 -16.04
C GLU A 123 -11.57 12.27 -14.71
N ASN A 124 -12.03 11.24 -13.99
CA ASN A 124 -12.64 11.33 -12.67
C ASN A 124 -11.63 11.53 -11.52
N GLY A 125 -10.32 11.61 -11.84
CA GLY A 125 -9.24 11.78 -10.88
C GLY A 125 -8.78 10.50 -10.16
N THR A 126 -9.34 9.33 -10.52
CA THR A 126 -8.95 8.04 -9.94
C THR A 126 -7.95 7.29 -10.82
N VAL A 127 -7.45 6.16 -10.32
CA VAL A 127 -6.72 5.16 -11.10
C VAL A 127 -7.16 3.77 -10.69
N ASP A 128 -7.46 2.94 -11.69
CA ASP A 128 -7.75 1.52 -11.50
C ASP A 128 -6.51 0.68 -11.75
N VAL A 129 -6.16 -0.14 -10.78
CA VAL A 129 -5.00 -1.06 -10.85
C VAL A 129 -5.49 -2.49 -10.72
N ARG A 130 -5.00 -3.34 -11.62
CA ARG A 130 -5.19 -4.79 -11.55
C ARG A 130 -3.85 -5.48 -11.41
N ALA A 131 -3.64 -6.15 -10.28
CA ALA A 131 -2.38 -6.79 -9.93
C ALA A 131 -2.58 -8.28 -9.66
N PRO A 132 -1.94 -9.18 -10.44
CA PRO A 132 -1.86 -10.59 -10.05
C PRO A 132 -0.93 -10.72 -8.85
N LEU A 133 -1.42 -11.32 -7.77
CA LEU A 133 -0.67 -11.57 -6.54
C LEU A 133 -0.50 -13.08 -6.35
N TYR A 134 0.74 -13.47 -6.08
CA TYR A 134 1.14 -14.83 -5.80
C TYR A 134 1.55 -14.94 -4.34
N ILE A 135 0.83 -15.74 -3.57
CA ILE A 135 1.11 -16.00 -2.17
C ILE A 135 1.70 -17.39 -2.08
N VAL A 136 2.92 -17.44 -1.61
CA VAL A 136 3.70 -18.67 -1.46
C VAL A 136 4.20 -18.78 -0.03
N LEU A 137 4.33 -19.99 0.48
CA LEU A 137 5.01 -20.20 1.74
C LEU A 137 6.48 -19.79 1.60
N PRO A 138 7.05 -19.15 2.63
CA PRO A 138 8.48 -18.95 2.69
C PRO A 138 9.19 -20.30 2.57
N GLY A 139 10.22 -20.37 1.73
CA GLY A 139 11.04 -21.58 1.64
C GLY A 139 11.67 -21.92 3.00
N ALA A 140 12.06 -23.17 3.20
CA ALA A 140 12.63 -23.67 4.45
C ALA A 140 13.88 -22.89 4.93
N ALA A 141 14.53 -22.12 4.04
CA ALA A 141 15.66 -21.25 4.35
C ALA A 141 15.26 -19.87 4.93
N GLN A 142 13.99 -19.53 4.92
CA GLN A 142 13.50 -18.26 5.50
C GLN A 142 13.16 -18.46 6.98
N ALA A 143 13.15 -17.34 7.73
CA ALA A 143 12.82 -17.37 9.16
C ALA A 143 11.55 -18.20 9.43
N PRO A 144 11.53 -19.00 10.50
CA PRO A 144 10.40 -19.84 10.83
C PRO A 144 9.09 -19.04 10.78
N ASP A 145 8.05 -19.62 10.21
CA ASP A 145 6.71 -19.01 10.13
C ASP A 145 6.23 -18.48 11.50
N THR A 146 6.65 -19.14 12.57
CA THR A 146 6.39 -18.73 13.96
C THR A 146 6.90 -17.33 14.30
N LEU A 147 8.09 -16.94 13.82
CA LEU A 147 8.64 -15.59 14.07
C LEU A 147 7.86 -14.52 13.30
N ARG A 148 7.48 -14.82 12.07
CA ARG A 148 6.65 -13.92 11.26
C ARG A 148 5.26 -13.73 11.86
N ARG A 149 4.61 -14.81 12.26
CA ARG A 149 3.30 -14.77 12.96
C ARG A 149 3.39 -14.00 14.26
N LYS A 150 4.44 -14.23 15.06
CA LYS A 150 4.68 -13.48 16.28
C LYS A 150 4.83 -11.98 15.99
N ALA A 151 5.66 -11.60 15.04
CA ALA A 151 5.86 -10.20 14.67
C ALA A 151 4.57 -9.53 14.16
N TYR A 152 3.76 -10.26 13.37
CA TYR A 152 2.45 -9.79 12.97
C TYR A 152 1.52 -9.58 14.16
N ALA A 153 1.38 -10.59 15.03
CA ALA A 153 0.49 -10.54 16.19
C ALA A 153 0.90 -9.43 17.17
N GLN A 154 2.20 -9.18 17.35
CA GLN A 154 2.70 -8.08 18.17
C GLN A 154 2.37 -6.73 17.56
N ARG A 155 2.57 -6.57 16.25
CA ARG A 155 2.21 -5.33 15.53
C ARG A 155 0.72 -5.06 15.57
N ASP A 156 -0.11 -6.11 15.39
CA ASP A 156 -1.57 -5.99 15.51
C ASP A 156 -1.99 -5.61 16.94
N PHE A 157 -1.39 -6.21 17.96
CA PHE A 157 -1.62 -5.84 19.35
C PHE A 157 -1.37 -4.34 19.57
N PHE A 158 -0.22 -3.82 19.17
CA PHE A 158 0.08 -2.39 19.33
C PHE A 158 -0.82 -1.51 18.48
N TRP A 159 -1.16 -1.93 17.25
CA TRP A 159 -2.14 -1.23 16.44
C TRP A 159 -3.48 -1.08 17.16
N GLN A 160 -4.03 -2.17 17.68
CA GLN A 160 -5.33 -2.20 18.36
C GLN A 160 -5.36 -1.31 19.61
N HIS A 161 -4.26 -1.25 20.37
CA HIS A 161 -4.23 -0.55 21.65
C HIS A 161 -3.75 0.91 21.55
N LEU A 162 -2.97 1.24 20.53
CA LEU A 162 -2.39 2.57 20.41
C LEU A 162 -3.04 3.43 19.33
N LEU A 163 -3.21 2.87 18.11
CA LEU A 163 -3.55 3.65 16.93
C LEU A 163 -5.00 3.51 16.50
N ARG A 164 -5.63 2.35 16.64
CA ARG A 164 -6.92 2.02 16.04
C ARG A 164 -8.00 3.10 16.20
N ASP A 165 -8.09 3.71 17.37
CA ASP A 165 -9.14 4.66 17.70
C ASP A 165 -8.65 6.12 17.61
N GLN A 166 -7.50 6.36 16.97
CA GLN A 166 -6.95 7.71 16.85
C GLN A 166 -7.26 8.31 15.48
N PRO A 167 -7.90 9.49 15.46
CA PRO A 167 -8.06 10.21 14.20
C PRO A 167 -6.68 10.65 13.69
N VAL A 168 -6.25 10.15 12.55
CA VAL A 168 -5.03 10.60 11.89
C VAL A 168 -5.37 11.31 10.59
N THR A 169 -4.64 12.38 10.30
CA THR A 169 -4.84 13.22 9.12
C THR A 169 -3.68 13.15 8.13
N SER A 170 -2.62 12.41 8.48
CA SER A 170 -1.43 12.26 7.66
C SER A 170 -1.05 10.79 7.49
N ILE A 171 -0.13 10.54 6.56
CA ILE A 171 0.39 9.19 6.29
C ILE A 171 1.79 9.11 6.88
N GLY A 172 2.06 8.06 7.65
CA GLY A 172 3.36 7.89 8.28
C GLY A 172 3.58 6.52 8.86
N LYS A 173 4.67 6.42 9.58
CA LYS A 173 5.03 5.27 10.41
C LYS A 173 5.15 5.71 11.86
N ALA A 174 4.74 4.84 12.76
CA ALA A 174 5.00 4.95 14.18
C ALA A 174 5.99 3.85 14.57
N SER A 175 7.20 4.20 14.97
CA SER A 175 8.11 3.28 15.64
C SER A 175 7.83 3.27 17.13
N LEU A 176 7.94 2.11 17.71
CA LEU A 176 7.71 1.89 19.11
C LEU A 176 8.84 1.06 19.70
N TYR A 177 9.50 1.58 20.72
CA TYR A 177 10.42 0.86 21.56
C TYR A 177 9.86 0.77 22.98
N TYR A 178 9.88 -0.40 23.59
CA TYR A 178 9.37 -0.60 24.94
C TYR A 178 10.33 -1.42 25.79
N GLN A 179 10.21 -1.18 27.10
CA GLN A 179 10.81 -1.96 28.17
C GLN A 179 9.73 -2.28 29.21
N ALA A 180 9.64 -3.52 29.65
CA ALA A 180 8.68 -3.95 30.65
C ALA A 180 9.34 -4.94 31.64
N ASN A 181 8.80 -5.01 32.86
CA ASN A 181 9.22 -5.98 33.85
C ASN A 181 8.59 -7.37 33.62
N ALA A 182 8.92 -8.33 34.47
CA ALA A 182 8.45 -9.71 34.37
C ALA A 182 6.91 -9.86 34.47
N GLN A 183 6.23 -8.90 35.06
CA GLN A 183 4.76 -8.86 35.16
C GLN A 183 4.09 -8.21 33.94
N GLY A 184 4.87 -7.77 32.94
CA GLY A 184 4.35 -7.10 31.76
C GLY A 184 4.04 -5.61 31.96
N LYS A 185 4.37 -5.03 33.13
CA LYS A 185 4.21 -3.59 33.36
C LYS A 185 5.28 -2.83 32.58
N VAL A 186 4.85 -1.88 31.78
CA VAL A 186 5.77 -1.02 31.02
C VAL A 186 6.50 -0.08 31.95
N GLU A 187 7.82 -0.07 31.87
CA GLU A 187 8.75 0.80 32.62
C GLU A 187 9.35 1.90 31.76
N GLY A 188 9.41 1.67 30.44
CA GLY A 188 9.82 2.64 29.45
C GLY A 188 9.13 2.41 28.12
N CYS A 189 8.70 3.48 27.49
CA CYS A 189 8.14 3.45 26.15
C CYS A 189 8.47 4.72 25.38
N LEU A 190 8.93 4.54 24.15
CA LEU A 190 9.19 5.63 23.24
C LEU A 190 8.47 5.35 21.92
N VAL A 191 7.52 6.21 21.56
CA VAL A 191 6.88 6.24 20.26
C VAL A 191 7.36 7.44 19.48
N GLN A 192 7.80 7.22 18.26
CA GLN A 192 8.22 8.28 17.33
C GLN A 192 7.44 8.18 16.04
N LEU A 193 6.98 9.32 15.52
CA LEU A 193 6.31 9.43 14.23
C LEU A 193 7.29 9.92 13.16
N TYR A 194 7.28 9.29 11.99
CA TYR A 194 8.15 9.69 10.89
C TYR A 194 7.50 9.37 9.52
N PRO A 195 8.03 9.96 8.42
CA PRO A 195 7.47 9.78 7.09
C PRO A 195 7.47 8.31 6.65
N HIS A 196 6.39 7.88 6.01
CA HIS A 196 6.40 6.61 5.28
C HIS A 196 7.23 6.76 3.99
N PRO A 197 8.15 5.83 3.64
CA PRO A 197 9.05 5.97 2.50
C PRO A 197 8.36 6.22 1.15
N LEU A 198 7.18 5.64 0.93
CA LEU A 198 6.40 5.84 -0.30
C LEU A 198 5.56 7.12 -0.30
N ARG A 199 5.42 7.80 0.85
CA ARG A 199 4.50 8.92 1.05
C ARG A 199 5.08 10.00 1.96
N THR A 200 6.31 10.39 1.70
CA THR A 200 6.96 11.49 2.43
C THR A 200 6.24 12.82 2.23
N ASP A 201 5.57 12.99 1.09
CA ASP A 201 4.73 14.13 0.72
C ASP A 201 3.53 14.34 1.66
N ALA A 202 2.97 13.25 2.15
CA ALA A 202 1.74 13.24 2.94
C ALA A 202 1.98 13.14 4.46
N PHE A 203 3.23 13.18 4.89
CA PHE A 203 3.59 13.17 6.30
C PHE A 203 3.51 14.58 6.91
N ARG A 204 2.89 14.67 8.08
CA ARG A 204 2.94 15.84 8.96
C ARG A 204 3.15 15.36 10.37
N LEU A 205 4.18 15.88 11.03
CA LEU A 205 4.44 15.55 12.43
C LEU A 205 3.30 16.08 13.30
N ASP A 206 2.63 15.18 13.99
CA ASP A 206 1.60 15.49 14.98
C ASP A 206 2.17 15.21 16.38
N GLY A 207 2.65 16.24 17.04
CA GLY A 207 3.22 16.16 18.39
C GLY A 207 2.21 15.74 19.45
N ASN A 208 0.91 16.10 19.28
CA ASN A 208 -0.14 15.68 20.20
C ASN A 208 -0.43 14.20 20.09
N LEU A 209 -0.55 13.69 18.85
CA LEU A 209 -0.67 12.27 18.62
C LEU A 209 0.53 11.51 19.19
N GLN A 210 1.75 11.95 18.93
CA GLN A 210 2.95 11.31 19.45
C GLN A 210 2.96 11.25 20.99
N ALA A 211 2.65 12.37 21.66
CA ALA A 211 2.56 12.43 23.12
C ALA A 211 1.47 11.47 23.67
N LEU A 212 0.31 11.45 23.03
CA LEU A 212 -0.78 10.54 23.39
C LEU A 212 -0.36 9.07 23.25
N LEU A 213 0.30 8.69 22.13
CA LEU A 213 0.77 7.34 21.91
C LEU A 213 1.82 6.92 22.93
N ASN A 214 2.74 7.82 23.32
CA ASN A 214 3.68 7.58 24.41
C ASN A 214 2.95 7.31 25.74
N SER A 215 1.98 8.15 26.11
CA SER A 215 1.20 7.97 27.33
C SER A 215 0.43 6.65 27.33
N ARG A 216 -0.25 6.30 26.22
CA ARG A 216 -0.96 5.03 26.10
C ARG A 216 -0.02 3.82 26.17
N CYS A 217 1.14 3.92 25.53
CA CYS A 217 2.14 2.85 25.58
C CYS A 217 2.63 2.59 27.00
N MET A 218 2.88 3.62 27.79
CA MET A 218 3.24 3.48 29.21
C MET A 218 2.15 2.81 30.06
N ALA A 219 0.89 2.87 29.63
CA ALA A 219 -0.25 2.29 30.32
C ALA A 219 -0.58 0.84 29.88
N LEU A 220 0.15 0.28 28.91
CA LEU A 220 -0.11 -1.08 28.42
C LEU A 220 0.26 -2.16 29.45
N ASP A 221 -0.51 -3.23 29.42
CA ASP A 221 -0.19 -4.50 30.06
C ASP A 221 0.41 -5.44 29.00
N LEU A 222 1.72 -5.50 28.95
CA LEU A 222 2.45 -6.32 27.96
C LEU A 222 2.47 -7.81 28.32
N SER A 223 1.97 -8.23 29.50
CA SER A 223 1.75 -9.65 29.76
C SER A 223 0.80 -10.29 28.74
N LYS A 224 -0.05 -9.48 28.12
CA LYS A 224 -1.00 -9.86 27.04
C LYS A 224 -0.40 -9.78 25.64
N LEU A 225 0.85 -9.29 25.49
CA LEU A 225 1.51 -9.22 24.19
C LEU A 225 1.80 -10.63 23.67
N PRO A 226 1.40 -10.96 22.44
CA PRO A 226 1.67 -12.28 21.87
C PRO A 226 3.17 -12.62 21.90
N GLY A 227 3.47 -13.76 22.54
CA GLY A 227 4.84 -14.21 22.74
C GLY A 227 5.66 -13.31 23.67
N PHE A 228 5.02 -12.67 24.65
CA PHE A 228 5.71 -11.97 25.74
C PHE A 228 6.71 -12.91 26.41
N ALA A 229 7.93 -12.47 26.59
CA ALA A 229 8.98 -13.21 27.27
C ALA A 229 9.97 -12.21 27.87
N VAL A 230 10.54 -12.57 29.00
CA VAL A 230 11.59 -11.79 29.67
C VAL A 230 12.95 -12.45 29.49
N ASP A 231 13.99 -11.66 29.57
CA ASP A 231 15.37 -12.10 29.60
C ASP A 231 15.76 -12.65 30.99
N ALA A 232 17.03 -13.04 31.16
CA ALA A 232 17.58 -13.54 32.42
C ALA A 232 17.55 -12.51 33.57
N GLN A 233 17.39 -11.23 33.25
CA GLN A 233 17.27 -10.12 34.19
C GLN A 233 15.81 -9.83 34.57
N GLY A 234 14.87 -10.57 34.02
CA GLY A 234 13.43 -10.37 34.23
C GLY A 234 12.85 -9.19 33.47
N GLN A 235 13.53 -8.74 32.40
CA GLN A 235 13.09 -7.64 31.56
C GLN A 235 12.66 -8.11 30.17
N ALA A 236 11.63 -7.49 29.64
CA ALA A 236 11.22 -7.62 28.25
C ALA A 236 11.48 -6.32 27.51
N THR A 237 12.23 -6.37 26.43
CA THR A 237 12.43 -5.24 25.53
C THR A 237 11.98 -5.58 24.12
N GLY A 238 11.53 -4.61 23.38
CA GLY A 238 11.15 -4.86 21.99
C GLY A 238 11.01 -3.59 21.16
N TYR A 239 10.97 -3.82 19.86
CA TYR A 239 10.80 -2.79 18.86
C TYR A 239 9.78 -3.25 17.82
N THR A 240 8.91 -2.36 17.39
CA THR A 240 8.00 -2.59 16.27
C THR A 240 7.70 -1.30 15.52
N GLU A 241 7.28 -1.46 14.27
CA GLU A 241 6.82 -0.35 13.43
C GLU A 241 5.40 -0.62 12.94
N MET A 242 4.61 0.44 12.87
CA MET A 242 3.23 0.41 12.37
C MET A 242 3.05 1.52 11.35
N ASP A 243 2.52 1.17 10.18
CA ASP A 243 2.11 2.17 9.20
C ASP A 243 0.74 2.74 9.60
N TYR A 244 0.54 4.05 9.42
CA TYR A 244 -0.75 4.67 9.63
C TYR A 244 -1.13 5.58 8.47
N ALA A 245 -2.44 5.64 8.19
CA ALA A 245 -3.02 6.50 7.17
C ALA A 245 -4.50 6.76 7.48
N PRO A 246 -5.09 7.88 7.02
CA PRO A 246 -6.46 8.25 7.34
C PRO A 246 -7.51 7.19 6.98
N TRP A 247 -7.33 6.46 5.89
CA TRP A 247 -8.28 5.44 5.43
C TRP A 247 -8.26 4.14 6.24
N ARG A 248 -7.23 3.90 7.08
CA ARG A 248 -7.12 2.67 7.89
C ARG A 248 -8.02 2.67 9.12
N PHE A 249 -8.56 3.83 9.51
CA PHE A 249 -9.31 4.02 10.75
C PHE A 249 -10.83 3.92 10.58
N ASN A 250 -11.33 4.06 9.36
CA ASN A 250 -12.76 4.14 9.08
C ASN A 250 -13.34 2.88 8.43
N ARG A 251 -12.67 1.72 8.58
CA ARG A 251 -13.11 0.49 7.93
C ARG A 251 -13.08 -0.72 8.85
N PRO A 252 -14.01 -1.67 8.65
CA PRO A 252 -14.15 -2.87 9.45
C PRO A 252 -12.96 -3.82 9.34
#